data_f1a9e4f36e3d4ff283aa101a94716f03
#
_entry.id   f1a9e4f36e3d4ff283aa101a94716f03
#
_cell.length_a   1.000
_cell.length_b   1.000
_cell.length_c   1.000
_cell.angle_alpha   90.00
_cell.angle_beta   90.00
_cell.angle_gamma   90.00
#
_symmetry.space_group_name_H-M   'P 1'
#
loop_
_entity.id
_entity.type
_entity.pdbx_description
1 polymer ?
#
loop_
_entity_poly.entity_id
_entity_poly.type
_entity_poly.pdbx_seq_one_letter_code
_entity_poly.pdbx_strand_id
1 'polypeptide(L)'
;LLPCREAGLAFQYYDILEILSQDDPNWWQARHYNSDRHAGLIPSSVLQERRKALIQGLPNENAFNYGLFKGLVLKQKKKRTKIIFKASDAGEFAFKDVMVYEEVALISGFQRPVICLIGATGVGRQTLRDMLIESDPDRYEIAIPYTSRPKFPDEEDGDEFFFESAARMQNTYKKNGFIEFGEIEGNFFGTKLKTIRRIVHSGKTCLLDCNASAIQLIRTAEFMPYVVFLAAPSVSCLKAMYEYGRSMGFCETWKRDEDFRRTLDQSREIERDYRHLFDKIFICDNIEVTFDALRRHLDSLLTEPQWVPAKWLY
;
A
#
# COMPACT_ATOMS: atom_id res chain seq x y z
N LEU A 1 24.70 18.05 -0.17
CA LEU A 1 25.84 17.72 -1.05
C LEU A 1 26.65 16.63 -0.37
N LEU A 2 26.92 15.53 -1.08
CA LEU A 2 27.86 14.50 -0.61
C LEU A 2 29.23 15.17 -0.37
N PRO A 3 29.91 14.87 0.75
CA PRO A 3 31.23 15.41 1.02
C PRO A 3 32.24 15.05 -0.09
N CYS A 4 32.10 13.85 -0.65
CA CYS A 4 32.85 13.36 -1.79
C CYS A 4 31.93 12.47 -2.64
N ARG A 5 31.78 12.76 -3.93
CA ARG A 5 30.91 11.97 -4.82
C ARG A 5 31.38 10.53 -5.00
N GLU A 6 32.68 10.33 -4.99
CA GLU A 6 33.34 9.04 -5.20
C GLU A 6 33.17 8.12 -3.97
N ALA A 7 32.96 8.69 -2.79
CA ALA A 7 32.72 7.93 -1.56
C ALA A 7 31.25 7.59 -1.34
N GLY A 8 30.32 8.08 -2.17
CA GLY A 8 28.89 7.84 -2.03
C GLY A 8 28.48 6.46 -2.47
N LEU A 9 27.65 5.78 -1.67
CA LEU A 9 26.95 4.56 -2.08
C LEU A 9 25.67 4.92 -2.84
N ALA A 10 25.53 4.43 -4.07
CA ALA A 10 24.30 4.54 -4.84
C ALA A 10 23.35 3.43 -4.42
N PHE A 11 22.09 3.77 -4.08
CA PHE A 11 21.05 2.82 -3.71
C PHE A 11 19.66 3.31 -4.14
N GLN A 12 18.73 2.37 -4.24
CA GLN A 12 17.36 2.61 -4.67
C GLN A 12 16.36 2.18 -3.58
N TYR A 13 15.07 2.42 -3.82
CA TYR A 13 14.01 1.86 -2.98
C TYR A 13 14.13 0.34 -2.95
N TYR A 14 13.93 -0.25 -1.77
CA TYR A 14 14.01 -1.70 -1.45
C TYR A 14 15.42 -2.29 -1.41
N ASP A 15 16.47 -1.51 -1.65
CA ASP A 15 17.80 -2.01 -1.40
C ASP A 15 17.98 -2.27 0.09
N ILE A 16 18.47 -3.45 0.40
CA ILE A 16 18.86 -3.82 1.77
C ILE A 16 20.31 -3.38 1.98
N LEU A 17 20.48 -2.50 2.95
CA LEU A 17 21.79 -1.96 3.29
C LEU A 17 22.22 -2.45 4.67
N GLU A 18 23.47 -2.91 4.75
CA GLU A 18 24.14 -3.17 6.02
C GLU A 18 24.87 -1.91 6.47
N ILE A 19 24.50 -1.40 7.63
CA ILE A 19 25.13 -0.21 8.21
C ILE A 19 26.38 -0.64 8.97
N LEU A 20 27.53 -0.10 8.57
CA LEU A 20 28.84 -0.42 9.14
C LEU A 20 29.25 0.54 10.24
N SER A 21 28.90 1.84 10.10
CA SER A 21 29.16 2.88 11.09
C SER A 21 28.10 3.98 11.04
N GLN A 22 27.74 4.50 12.25
CA GLN A 22 26.83 5.62 12.47
C GLN A 22 27.47 6.75 13.28
N ASP A 23 28.80 6.79 13.32
CA ASP A 23 29.54 7.74 14.16
C ASP A 23 29.36 9.20 13.73
N ASP A 24 29.15 9.44 12.43
CA ASP A 24 28.84 10.78 11.93
C ASP A 24 27.31 11.04 11.97
N PRO A 25 26.89 12.18 12.53
CA PRO A 25 25.46 12.49 12.66
C PRO A 25 24.73 12.74 11.35
N ASN A 26 25.47 12.97 10.25
CA ASN A 26 24.89 13.26 8.93
C ASN A 26 25.17 12.18 7.90
N TRP A 27 26.25 11.41 8.04
CA TRP A 27 26.69 10.44 7.04
C TRP A 27 27.01 9.11 7.71
N TRP A 28 26.33 8.05 7.28
CA TRP A 28 26.58 6.69 7.70
C TRP A 28 27.41 5.95 6.66
N GLN A 29 28.24 5.02 7.10
CA GLN A 29 28.92 4.09 6.21
C GLN A 29 28.06 2.84 6.06
N ALA A 30 27.79 2.46 4.81
CA ALA A 30 26.95 1.31 4.49
C ALA A 30 27.46 0.55 3.28
N ARG A 31 27.01 -0.68 3.13
CA ARG A 31 27.17 -1.48 1.92
C ARG A 31 25.86 -2.18 1.57
N HIS A 32 25.69 -2.59 0.32
CA HIS A 32 24.57 -3.45 -0.06
C HIS A 32 24.72 -4.83 0.62
N TYR A 33 23.61 -5.33 1.16
CA TYR A 33 23.57 -6.68 1.74
C TYR A 33 23.91 -7.73 0.67
N ASN A 34 24.71 -8.74 1.06
CA ASN A 34 25.21 -9.81 0.17
C ASN A 34 25.92 -9.31 -1.10
N SER A 35 26.56 -8.15 -1.04
CA SER A 35 27.35 -7.63 -2.15
C SER A 35 28.81 -7.46 -1.74
N ASP A 36 29.73 -7.96 -2.58
CA ASP A 36 31.17 -7.72 -2.46
C ASP A 36 31.59 -6.30 -2.85
N ARG A 37 30.62 -5.43 -3.16
CA ARG A 37 30.87 -4.02 -3.51
C ARG A 37 31.41 -3.28 -2.30
N HIS A 38 32.25 -2.28 -2.60
CA HIS A 38 32.85 -1.44 -1.57
C HIS A 38 31.77 -0.71 -0.75
N ALA A 39 32.06 -0.53 0.54
CA ALA A 39 31.26 0.32 1.41
C ALA A 39 31.34 1.79 0.95
N GLY A 40 30.28 2.52 1.13
CA GLY A 40 30.21 3.94 0.79
C GLY A 40 29.36 4.73 1.77
N LEU A 41 29.33 6.04 1.59
CA LEU A 41 28.58 6.96 2.44
C LEU A 41 27.13 7.07 1.96
N ILE A 42 26.21 6.99 2.92
CA ILE A 42 24.80 7.30 2.75
C ILE A 42 24.39 8.41 3.74
N PRO A 43 23.38 9.24 3.42
CA PRO A 43 22.87 10.19 4.38
C PRO A 43 22.33 9.46 5.62
N SER A 44 22.55 10.01 6.83
CA SER A 44 21.88 9.50 8.04
C SER A 44 20.35 9.65 7.91
N SER A 45 19.57 8.92 8.73
CA SER A 45 18.11 9.08 8.78
C SER A 45 17.70 10.53 8.96
N VAL A 46 18.33 11.23 9.91
CA VAL A 46 18.04 12.64 10.22
C VAL A 46 18.35 13.56 9.05
N LEU A 47 19.47 13.35 8.36
CA LEU A 47 19.81 14.16 7.19
C LEU A 47 18.84 13.91 6.04
N GLN A 48 18.44 12.67 5.83
CA GLN A 48 17.53 12.30 4.75
C GLN A 48 16.10 12.80 5.02
N GLU A 49 15.62 12.74 6.24
CA GLU A 49 14.34 13.33 6.66
C GLU A 49 14.32 14.84 6.38
N ARG A 50 15.38 15.56 6.77
CA ARG A 50 15.53 16.99 6.47
C ARG A 50 15.50 17.28 4.97
N ARG A 51 16.22 16.48 4.18
CA ARG A 51 16.23 16.62 2.70
C ARG A 51 14.85 16.40 2.09
N LYS A 52 14.14 15.36 2.51
CA LYS A 52 12.79 15.09 2.03
C LYS A 52 11.78 16.16 2.46
N ALA A 53 11.85 16.63 3.70
CA ALA A 53 11.00 17.73 4.19
C ALA A 53 11.20 19.01 3.37
N LEU A 54 12.44 19.34 2.98
CA LEU A 54 12.73 20.48 2.11
C LEU A 54 12.14 20.31 0.70
N ILE A 55 12.20 19.10 0.13
CA ILE A 55 11.65 18.82 -1.21
C ILE A 55 10.11 18.89 -1.20
N GLN A 56 9.48 18.45 -0.12
CA GLN A 56 8.01 18.46 0.02
C GLN A 56 7.44 19.83 0.39
N GLY A 57 8.23 20.72 0.99
CA GLY A 57 7.81 22.07 1.39
C GLY A 57 7.98 23.13 0.31
N LEU A 58 8.50 22.80 -0.86
CA LEU A 58 8.70 23.75 -1.96
C LEU A 58 7.61 23.59 -3.01
N PRO A 59 6.85 24.67 -3.35
CA PRO A 59 6.02 24.66 -4.55
C PRO A 59 6.92 24.40 -5.76
N ASN A 60 6.48 23.54 -6.66
CA ASN A 60 7.16 23.25 -7.92
C ASN A 60 7.48 24.55 -8.63
N GLU A 61 8.72 24.76 -8.90
CA GLU A 61 9.45 25.73 -9.73
C GLU A 61 10.43 26.62 -8.93
N ASN A 62 11.72 26.36 -9.17
CA ASN A 62 12.86 27.22 -8.80
C ASN A 62 13.50 27.10 -7.39
N ALA A 63 13.67 25.94 -6.85
CA ALA A 63 14.52 25.78 -5.66
C ALA A 63 15.97 25.39 -5.95
N PHE A 64 16.64 26.10 -6.85
CA PHE A 64 18.10 26.10 -7.03
C PHE A 64 18.71 27.44 -6.58
N ASN A 65 18.41 27.87 -5.36
CA ASN A 65 19.21 28.91 -4.71
C ASN A 65 19.50 28.50 -3.26
N TYR A 66 20.52 27.69 -3.09
CA TYR A 66 21.13 27.35 -1.82
C TYR A 66 21.85 28.57 -1.25
N GLY A 67 21.16 29.41 -0.49
CA GLY A 67 21.86 30.53 0.12
C GLY A 67 21.21 31.24 1.30
N LEU A 68 19.96 31.00 1.66
CA LEU A 68 19.27 31.91 2.58
C LEU A 68 18.28 31.27 3.56
N PHE A 69 18.68 30.21 4.30
CA PHE A 69 17.91 29.82 5.50
C PHE A 69 18.83 29.38 6.63
N LYS A 70 19.57 30.33 7.21
CA LYS A 70 19.99 30.27 8.62
C LYS A 70 18.85 30.84 9.45
N GLY A 71 18.16 30.00 10.22
CA GLY A 71 17.40 30.41 11.38
C GLY A 71 15.90 30.46 11.29
N LEU A 72 15.21 29.33 11.09
CA LEU A 72 13.84 29.16 11.55
C LEU A 72 13.61 27.69 11.93
N VAL A 73 13.85 27.37 13.18
CA VAL A 73 13.42 26.12 13.79
C VAL A 73 11.96 26.30 14.18
N LEU A 74 11.05 25.91 13.30
CA LEU A 74 9.64 25.78 13.64
C LEU A 74 9.42 24.49 14.43
N LYS A 75 9.22 24.61 15.74
CA LYS A 75 8.67 23.54 16.57
C LYS A 75 7.24 23.25 16.12
N GLN A 76 7.04 22.30 15.23
CA GLN A 76 5.70 21.79 14.94
C GLN A 76 5.30 20.78 16.01
N LYS A 77 4.27 21.13 16.78
CA LYS A 77 3.52 20.19 17.62
C LYS A 77 2.87 19.14 16.71
N LYS A 78 3.16 17.85 16.95
CA LYS A 78 2.47 16.73 16.28
C LYS A 78 0.96 16.81 16.56
N LYS A 79 0.18 17.37 15.65
CA LYS A 79 -1.26 17.19 15.61
C LYS A 79 -1.56 15.87 14.91
N ARG A 80 -2.13 14.91 15.62
CA ARG A 80 -2.74 13.71 15.01
C ARG A 80 -3.93 14.18 14.18
N THR A 81 -3.80 14.17 12.87
CA THR A 81 -4.88 14.56 11.95
C THR A 81 -5.64 13.28 11.55
N LYS A 82 -6.95 13.29 11.77
CA LYS A 82 -7.85 12.21 11.34
C LYS A 82 -8.04 12.33 9.82
N ILE A 83 -7.84 11.23 9.12
CA ILE A 83 -8.07 11.17 7.67
C ILE A 83 -9.56 10.88 7.44
N ILE A 84 -10.28 11.84 6.85
CA ILE A 84 -11.66 11.69 6.40
C ILE A 84 -11.60 11.63 4.88
N PHE A 85 -11.99 10.51 4.27
CA PHE A 85 -12.11 10.39 2.83
C PHE A 85 -13.54 10.68 2.41
N LYS A 86 -13.71 11.72 1.60
CA LYS A 86 -14.89 11.88 0.73
C LYS A 86 -14.50 11.36 -0.65
N ALA A 87 -15.36 10.57 -1.27
CA ALA A 87 -15.10 9.99 -2.61
C ALA A 87 -14.86 11.06 -3.70
N SER A 88 -15.27 12.33 -3.46
CA SER A 88 -15.04 13.48 -4.33
C SER A 88 -13.68 14.16 -4.16
N ASP A 89 -12.96 13.92 -3.04
CA ASP A 89 -11.77 14.69 -2.67
C ASP A 89 -10.50 13.83 -2.64
N ALA A 90 -10.44 12.79 -3.45
CA ALA A 90 -9.28 11.87 -3.51
C ALA A 90 -7.94 12.53 -3.93
N GLY A 91 -7.89 13.85 -4.08
CA GLY A 91 -6.74 14.59 -4.60
C GLY A 91 -5.87 15.34 -3.60
N GLU A 92 -6.33 15.70 -2.40
CA GLU A 92 -5.64 16.76 -1.65
C GLU A 92 -5.03 16.45 -0.28
N PHE A 93 -5.20 15.25 0.29
CA PHE A 93 -4.65 14.94 1.61
C PHE A 93 -3.83 13.64 1.69
N ALA A 94 -2.92 13.44 0.75
CA ALA A 94 -1.87 12.45 0.97
C ALA A 94 -0.81 13.05 1.91
N PHE A 95 -0.89 12.74 3.20
CA PHE A 95 0.27 12.84 4.08
C PHE A 95 1.32 11.87 3.53
N LYS A 96 2.27 12.41 2.76
CA LYS A 96 3.44 11.63 2.35
C LYS A 96 4.25 11.34 3.60
N ASP A 97 4.14 10.11 4.06
CA ASP A 97 4.98 9.62 5.14
C ASP A 97 6.44 9.71 4.67
N VAL A 98 7.26 10.45 5.41
CA VAL A 98 8.68 10.63 5.10
C VAL A 98 9.43 9.42 5.67
N MET A 99 9.06 8.20 5.26
CA MET A 99 9.87 7.02 5.56
C MET A 99 11.16 7.08 4.76
N VAL A 100 12.27 7.08 5.47
CA VAL A 100 13.60 7.24 4.89
C VAL A 100 14.31 5.92 4.87
N TYR A 101 14.45 5.29 6.02
CA TYR A 101 14.98 3.97 6.25
C TYR A 101 14.08 3.24 7.22
N GLU A 102 13.96 1.95 7.07
CA GLU A 102 13.28 1.07 8.01
C GLU A 102 14.25 -0.03 8.43
N GLU A 103 14.39 -0.22 9.72
CA GLU A 103 15.15 -1.35 10.24
C GLU A 103 14.40 -2.64 9.96
N VAL A 104 15.09 -3.60 9.34
CA VAL A 104 14.51 -4.88 8.91
C VAL A 104 15.35 -6.06 9.38
N ALA A 105 14.68 -7.20 9.57
CA ALA A 105 15.29 -8.47 9.89
C ALA A 105 14.91 -9.53 8.85
N LEU A 106 15.82 -10.43 8.52
CA LEU A 106 15.57 -11.56 7.62
C LEU A 106 15.06 -12.75 8.42
N ILE A 107 13.80 -13.13 8.22
CA ILE A 107 13.12 -14.18 8.98
C ILE A 107 12.63 -15.27 8.03
N SER A 108 13.01 -16.51 8.26
CA SER A 108 12.50 -17.66 7.53
C SER A 108 11.13 -18.09 8.07
N GLY A 109 10.21 -18.44 7.18
CA GLY A 109 8.88 -18.95 7.56
C GLY A 109 8.01 -17.88 8.25
N PHE A 110 8.24 -16.60 8.00
CA PHE A 110 7.45 -15.53 8.59
C PHE A 110 6.06 -15.51 7.97
N GLN A 111 5.03 -15.67 8.82
CA GLN A 111 3.65 -15.68 8.36
C GLN A 111 3.09 -14.26 8.26
N ARG A 112 2.49 -13.95 7.12
CA ARG A 112 1.77 -12.70 6.85
C ARG A 112 0.26 -12.95 6.95
N PRO A 113 -0.38 -12.60 8.09
CA PRO A 113 -1.78 -12.90 8.30
C PRO A 113 -2.73 -12.03 7.47
N VAL A 114 -2.23 -10.96 6.87
CA VAL A 114 -3.01 -10.05 6.01
C VAL A 114 -2.29 -9.87 4.68
N ILE A 115 -2.99 -10.03 3.57
CA ILE A 115 -2.52 -9.71 2.23
C ILE A 115 -3.35 -8.54 1.71
N CYS A 116 -2.69 -7.42 1.41
CA CYS A 116 -3.33 -6.24 0.82
C CYS A 116 -3.13 -6.26 -0.69
N LEU A 117 -4.23 -6.33 -1.44
CA LEU A 117 -4.22 -6.18 -2.89
C LEU A 117 -4.52 -4.72 -3.23
N ILE A 118 -3.54 -4.02 -3.76
CA ILE A 118 -3.61 -2.60 -4.12
C ILE A 118 -3.54 -2.47 -5.63
N GLY A 119 -4.31 -1.55 -6.18
CA GLY A 119 -4.30 -1.27 -7.63
C GLY A 119 -5.41 -0.32 -8.02
N ALA A 120 -5.31 0.22 -9.24
CA ALA A 120 -6.33 1.09 -9.79
C ALA A 120 -7.66 0.36 -10.01
N THR A 121 -8.75 1.12 -10.03
CA THR A 121 -10.07 0.57 -10.36
C THR A 121 -10.08 -0.02 -11.77
N GLY A 122 -10.50 -1.28 -11.90
CA GLY A 122 -10.59 -1.97 -13.18
C GLY A 122 -9.30 -2.65 -13.66
N VAL A 123 -8.29 -2.80 -12.80
CA VAL A 123 -7.05 -3.55 -13.10
C VAL A 123 -7.19 -5.07 -12.93
N GLY A 124 -8.35 -5.57 -12.49
CA GLY A 124 -8.60 -7.00 -12.23
C GLY A 124 -8.39 -7.43 -10.77
N ARG A 125 -8.25 -6.47 -9.85
CA ARG A 125 -7.98 -6.72 -8.43
C ARG A 125 -9.02 -7.61 -7.77
N GLN A 126 -10.32 -7.33 -7.98
CA GLN A 126 -11.42 -8.14 -7.44
C GLN A 126 -11.40 -9.57 -7.99
N THR A 127 -11.22 -9.72 -9.29
CA THR A 127 -11.14 -11.04 -9.94
C THR A 127 -10.01 -11.89 -9.36
N LEU A 128 -8.81 -11.31 -9.19
CA LEU A 128 -7.67 -12.02 -8.58
C LEU A 128 -7.93 -12.40 -7.12
N ARG A 129 -8.59 -11.53 -6.36
CA ARG A 129 -9.01 -11.81 -4.99
C ARG A 129 -9.96 -13.01 -4.93
N ASP A 130 -10.99 -13.00 -5.77
CA ASP A 130 -12.01 -14.05 -5.80
C ASP A 130 -11.41 -15.38 -6.23
N MET A 131 -10.55 -15.38 -7.27
CA MET A 131 -9.78 -16.56 -7.68
C MET A 131 -8.89 -17.11 -6.56
N LEU A 132 -8.27 -16.26 -5.72
CA LEU A 132 -7.49 -16.72 -4.56
C LEU A 132 -8.36 -17.42 -3.52
N ILE A 133 -9.54 -16.88 -3.22
CA ILE A 133 -10.48 -17.49 -2.28
C ILE A 133 -10.98 -18.82 -2.82
N GLU A 134 -11.37 -18.89 -4.07
CA GLU A 134 -11.83 -20.12 -4.72
C GLU A 134 -10.75 -21.20 -4.76
N SER A 135 -9.47 -20.80 -4.93
CA SER A 135 -8.35 -21.75 -4.99
C SER A 135 -8.04 -22.41 -3.64
N ASP A 136 -8.28 -21.71 -2.53
CA ASP A 136 -8.02 -22.23 -1.17
C ASP A 136 -8.91 -21.50 -0.13
N PRO A 137 -10.19 -21.88 -0.01
CA PRO A 137 -11.15 -21.23 0.90
C PRO A 137 -10.87 -21.52 2.38
N ASP A 138 -10.07 -22.52 2.67
CA ASP A 138 -9.65 -22.81 4.04
C ASP A 138 -8.53 -21.85 4.50
N ARG A 139 -7.70 -21.40 3.58
CA ARG A 139 -6.59 -20.49 3.84
C ARG A 139 -7.01 -19.02 3.77
N TYR A 140 -7.85 -18.65 2.82
CA TYR A 140 -8.17 -17.24 2.53
C TYR A 140 -9.58 -16.87 2.93
N GLU A 141 -9.75 -15.65 3.44
CA GLU A 141 -11.05 -15.05 3.70
C GLU A 141 -11.00 -13.54 3.44
N ILE A 142 -12.07 -13.00 2.84
CA ILE A 142 -12.16 -11.56 2.55
C ILE A 142 -12.65 -10.78 3.77
N ALA A 143 -12.09 -9.59 3.98
CA ALA A 143 -12.64 -8.62 4.91
C ALA A 143 -13.84 -7.89 4.27
N ILE A 144 -15.02 -8.48 4.36
CA ILE A 144 -16.27 -7.93 3.82
C ILE A 144 -16.51 -6.52 4.40
N PRO A 145 -16.73 -5.50 3.54
CA PRO A 145 -16.99 -4.13 3.97
C PRO A 145 -18.39 -3.96 4.57
N TYR A 146 -18.58 -2.87 5.29
CA TYR A 146 -19.86 -2.43 5.85
C TYR A 146 -20.44 -1.28 5.02
N THR A 147 -21.77 -1.24 4.92
CA THR A 147 -22.49 -0.13 4.30
C THR A 147 -23.70 0.30 5.11
N SER A 148 -24.05 1.59 5.02
CA SER A 148 -25.28 2.12 5.60
C SER A 148 -26.43 2.24 4.60
N ARG A 149 -26.21 1.88 3.32
CA ARG A 149 -27.29 1.86 2.34
C ARG A 149 -28.32 0.78 2.69
N PRO A 150 -29.59 0.96 2.32
CA PRO A 150 -30.58 -0.10 2.44
C PRO A 150 -30.15 -1.34 1.65
N LYS A 151 -30.43 -2.51 2.20
CA LYS A 151 -30.25 -3.81 1.56
C LYS A 151 -31.27 -3.97 0.43
N PHE A 152 -30.84 -4.42 -0.75
CA PHE A 152 -31.75 -4.81 -1.82
C PHE A 152 -32.37 -6.17 -1.54
N PRO A 153 -33.54 -6.52 -2.16
CA PRO A 153 -34.24 -7.77 -1.88
C PRO A 153 -33.46 -9.04 -2.22
N ASP A 154 -32.56 -8.96 -3.18
CA ASP A 154 -31.72 -10.03 -3.72
C ASP A 154 -30.35 -10.15 -3.05
N GLU A 155 -30.00 -9.23 -2.15
CA GLU A 155 -28.73 -9.27 -1.42
C GLU A 155 -28.88 -10.05 -0.09
N GLU A 156 -27.78 -10.66 0.35
CA GLU A 156 -27.66 -11.27 1.67
C GLU A 156 -26.69 -10.49 2.56
N ASP A 157 -27.00 -10.38 3.86
CA ASP A 157 -26.13 -9.69 4.82
C ASP A 157 -24.88 -10.52 5.07
N GLY A 158 -23.73 -9.96 4.77
CA GLY A 158 -22.44 -10.62 4.93
C GLY A 158 -21.92 -11.34 3.67
N ASP A 159 -22.60 -11.18 2.56
CA ASP A 159 -22.10 -11.63 1.24
C ASP A 159 -21.17 -10.56 0.64
N GLU A 160 -21.70 -9.53 -0.04
CA GLU A 160 -20.91 -8.42 -0.54
C GLU A 160 -20.68 -7.32 0.52
N PHE A 161 -21.67 -7.11 1.38
CA PHE A 161 -21.66 -6.11 2.46
C PHE A 161 -22.30 -6.62 3.73
N PHE A 162 -21.79 -6.12 4.86
CA PHE A 162 -22.57 -6.09 6.10
C PHE A 162 -23.39 -4.81 6.15
N PHE A 163 -24.72 -4.92 6.38
CA PHE A 163 -25.62 -3.77 6.43
C PHE A 163 -25.77 -3.27 7.88
N GLU A 164 -25.42 -1.99 8.09
CA GLU A 164 -25.47 -1.39 9.42
C GLU A 164 -26.01 0.04 9.35
N SER A 165 -26.69 0.51 10.38
CA SER A 165 -27.22 1.87 10.42
C SER A 165 -26.10 2.92 10.35
N ALA A 166 -26.36 4.05 9.67
CA ALA A 166 -25.45 5.18 9.56
C ALA A 166 -24.94 5.66 10.93
N ALA A 167 -25.80 5.69 11.95
CA ALA A 167 -25.43 6.12 13.29
C ALA A 167 -24.40 5.17 13.95
N ARG A 168 -24.53 3.86 13.74
CA ARG A 168 -23.57 2.88 14.26
C ARG A 168 -22.25 2.97 13.52
N MET A 169 -22.26 3.13 12.19
CA MET A 169 -21.05 3.32 11.40
C MET A 169 -20.32 4.59 11.82
N GLN A 170 -21.01 5.73 11.98
CA GLN A 170 -20.40 6.96 12.47
C GLN A 170 -19.80 6.82 13.88
N ASN A 171 -20.48 6.10 14.78
CA ASN A 171 -19.94 5.84 16.12
C ASN A 171 -18.65 4.99 16.06
N THR A 172 -18.64 3.97 15.22
CA THR A 172 -17.44 3.13 15.00
C THR A 172 -16.30 3.96 14.40
N TYR A 173 -16.62 4.85 13.43
CA TYR A 173 -15.65 5.79 12.85
C TYR A 173 -15.00 6.71 13.91
N LYS A 174 -15.83 7.31 14.79
CA LYS A 174 -15.34 8.15 15.89
C LYS A 174 -14.36 7.42 16.83
N LYS A 175 -14.48 6.10 16.93
CA LYS A 175 -13.60 5.22 17.73
C LYS A 175 -12.39 4.70 16.94
N ASN A 176 -12.14 5.20 15.72
CA ASN A 176 -11.10 4.73 14.81
C ASN A 176 -11.20 3.21 14.51
N GLY A 177 -12.43 2.70 14.39
CA GLY A 177 -12.69 1.26 14.17
C GLY A 177 -12.66 0.82 12.71
N PHE A 178 -12.38 1.73 11.76
CA PHE A 178 -12.24 1.45 10.34
C PHE A 178 -10.82 1.66 9.85
N ILE A 179 -10.38 0.87 8.87
CA ILE A 179 -9.15 1.11 8.11
C ILE A 179 -9.40 2.10 6.97
N GLU A 180 -10.59 2.02 6.39
CA GLU A 180 -11.09 2.98 5.40
C GLU A 180 -12.57 3.22 5.68
N PHE A 181 -13.00 4.46 5.46
CA PHE A 181 -14.37 4.89 5.68
C PHE A 181 -14.65 6.07 4.76
N GLY A 182 -15.76 6.00 4.04
CA GLY A 182 -16.16 7.04 3.10
C GLY A 182 -17.65 7.15 2.98
N GLU A 183 -18.11 8.20 2.28
CA GLU A 183 -19.49 8.47 1.95
C GLU A 183 -19.64 8.53 0.44
N ILE A 184 -20.59 7.79 -0.10
CA ILE A 184 -20.96 7.77 -1.52
C ILE A 184 -22.48 7.93 -1.58
N GLU A 185 -22.97 8.97 -2.26
CA GLU A 185 -24.40 9.24 -2.45
C GLU A 185 -25.20 9.23 -1.15
N GLY A 186 -24.64 9.80 -0.07
CA GLY A 186 -25.29 9.88 1.25
C GLY A 186 -25.22 8.61 2.08
N ASN A 187 -24.60 7.55 1.58
CA ASN A 187 -24.41 6.30 2.31
C ASN A 187 -22.95 6.10 2.70
N PHE A 188 -22.74 5.54 3.89
CA PHE A 188 -21.40 5.22 4.38
C PHE A 188 -20.96 3.84 3.92
N PHE A 189 -19.66 3.72 3.62
CA PHE A 189 -18.98 2.48 3.29
C PHE A 189 -17.67 2.41 4.07
N GLY A 190 -17.25 1.21 4.46
CA GLY A 190 -15.95 1.07 5.12
C GLY A 190 -15.65 -0.33 5.59
N THR A 191 -14.35 -0.61 5.76
CA THR A 191 -13.84 -1.90 6.24
C THR A 191 -13.43 -1.78 7.70
N LYS A 192 -14.03 -2.57 8.58
CA LYS A 192 -13.76 -2.52 10.02
C LYS A 192 -12.53 -3.33 10.40
N LEU A 193 -11.70 -2.75 11.27
CA LEU A 193 -10.57 -3.45 11.91
C LEU A 193 -11.02 -4.74 12.64
N LYS A 194 -12.23 -4.73 13.23
CA LYS A 194 -12.79 -5.90 13.89
C LYS A 194 -12.96 -7.10 12.96
N THR A 195 -13.33 -6.88 11.68
CA THR A 195 -13.48 -7.95 10.71
C THR A 195 -12.15 -8.59 10.39
N ILE A 196 -11.12 -7.76 10.16
CA ILE A 196 -9.76 -8.24 9.89
C ILE A 196 -9.24 -9.06 11.08
N ARG A 197 -9.39 -8.54 12.32
CA ARG A 197 -9.00 -9.28 13.54
C ARG A 197 -9.68 -10.63 13.65
N ARG A 198 -10.98 -10.70 13.37
CA ARG A 198 -11.74 -11.96 13.42
C ARG A 198 -11.15 -12.99 12.48
N ILE A 199 -10.86 -12.60 11.24
CA ILE A 199 -10.29 -13.49 10.22
C ILE A 199 -8.89 -13.97 10.65
N VAL A 200 -8.02 -13.06 11.06
CA VAL A 200 -6.67 -13.40 11.54
C VAL A 200 -6.73 -14.34 12.75
N HIS A 201 -7.62 -14.09 13.71
CA HIS A 201 -7.79 -14.97 14.88
C HIS A 201 -8.41 -16.34 14.54
N SER A 202 -9.12 -16.48 13.43
CA SER A 202 -9.59 -17.79 12.97
C SER A 202 -8.47 -18.65 12.33
N GLY A 203 -7.26 -18.10 12.20
CA GLY A 203 -6.11 -18.76 11.59
C GLY A 203 -6.06 -18.64 10.06
N LYS A 204 -7.00 -17.91 9.46
CA LYS A 204 -7.01 -17.65 8.01
C LYS A 204 -6.21 -16.40 7.66
N THR A 205 -5.73 -16.36 6.42
CA THR A 205 -5.12 -15.17 5.84
C THR A 205 -6.22 -14.23 5.33
N CYS A 206 -6.25 -13.01 5.88
CA CYS A 206 -7.21 -12.00 5.48
C CYS A 206 -6.80 -11.37 4.15
N LEU A 207 -7.62 -11.52 3.11
CA LEU A 207 -7.48 -10.77 1.86
C LEU A 207 -8.18 -9.42 2.00
N LEU A 208 -7.41 -8.36 1.83
CA LEU A 208 -7.88 -6.99 1.98
C LEU A 208 -7.79 -6.27 0.64
N ASP A 209 -8.96 -5.91 0.11
CA ASP A 209 -9.09 -5.05 -1.06
C ASP A 209 -9.35 -3.63 -0.57
N CYS A 210 -8.33 -2.79 -0.51
CA CYS A 210 -8.42 -1.45 0.06
C CYS A 210 -7.67 -0.40 -0.76
N ASN A 211 -7.90 0.86 -0.45
CA ASN A 211 -7.15 1.96 -1.02
C ASN A 211 -5.71 1.98 -0.51
N ALA A 212 -4.78 2.46 -1.33
CA ALA A 212 -3.37 2.54 -0.98
C ALA A 212 -3.11 3.36 0.30
N SER A 213 -3.94 4.37 0.58
CA SER A 213 -3.87 5.16 1.80
C SER A 213 -4.16 4.37 3.08
N ALA A 214 -4.93 3.28 2.99
CA ALA A 214 -5.23 2.40 4.14
C ALA A 214 -4.02 1.57 4.59
N ILE A 215 -3.01 1.39 3.72
CA ILE A 215 -1.79 0.62 4.03
C ILE A 215 -1.11 1.16 5.29
N GLN A 216 -1.03 2.48 5.45
CA GLN A 216 -0.37 3.10 6.60
C GLN A 216 -1.05 2.74 7.93
N LEU A 217 -2.36 2.52 7.93
CA LEU A 217 -3.13 2.16 9.12
C LEU A 217 -2.99 0.67 9.46
N ILE A 218 -2.82 -0.19 8.45
CA ILE A 218 -2.72 -1.64 8.64
C ILE A 218 -1.27 -2.13 8.78
N ARG A 219 -0.27 -1.32 8.38
CA ARG A 219 1.16 -1.67 8.43
C ARG A 219 1.70 -1.56 9.86
N THR A 220 1.20 -2.44 10.72
CA THR A 220 1.48 -2.53 12.16
C THR A 220 1.95 -3.93 12.54
N ALA A 221 2.53 -4.09 13.73
CA ALA A 221 2.88 -5.39 14.29
C ALA A 221 1.66 -6.29 14.55
N GLU A 222 0.47 -5.72 14.67
CA GLU A 222 -0.77 -6.49 14.85
C GLU A 222 -1.19 -7.22 13.57
N PHE A 223 -1.02 -6.60 12.42
CA PHE A 223 -1.53 -7.14 11.15
C PHE A 223 -0.44 -7.62 10.20
N MET A 224 0.77 -7.12 10.33
CA MET A 224 1.96 -7.53 9.55
C MET A 224 1.63 -7.81 8.06
N PRO A 225 1.03 -6.84 7.35
CA PRO A 225 0.50 -7.08 6.01
C PRO A 225 1.61 -7.39 5.01
N TYR A 226 1.29 -8.21 4.02
CA TYR A 226 2.02 -8.33 2.77
C TYR A 226 1.30 -7.52 1.70
N VAL A 227 1.94 -6.50 1.17
CA VAL A 227 1.32 -5.52 0.27
C VAL A 227 1.71 -5.81 -1.17
N VAL A 228 0.73 -6.21 -1.95
CA VAL A 228 0.88 -6.52 -3.38
C VAL A 228 0.26 -5.39 -4.19
N PHE A 229 1.04 -4.77 -5.04
CA PHE A 229 0.55 -3.80 -6.02
C PHE A 229 0.34 -4.46 -7.38
N LEU A 230 -0.89 -4.33 -7.90
CA LEU A 230 -1.29 -4.77 -9.22
C LEU A 230 -1.22 -3.56 -10.16
N ALA A 231 -0.12 -3.47 -10.89
CA ALA A 231 0.14 -2.38 -11.82
C ALA A 231 -0.70 -2.58 -13.10
N ALA A 232 -1.33 -1.49 -13.56
CA ALA A 232 -2.02 -1.50 -14.84
C ALA A 232 -1.02 -1.64 -15.98
N PRO A 233 -1.27 -2.53 -16.96
CA PRO A 233 -0.44 -2.68 -18.14
C PRO A 233 -0.70 -1.52 -19.13
N SER A 234 -0.49 -1.74 -20.40
CA SER A 234 -0.89 -0.76 -21.44
C SER A 234 -2.42 -0.68 -21.60
N VAL A 235 -2.90 0.42 -22.16
CA VAL A 235 -4.33 0.59 -22.51
C VAL A 235 -4.84 -0.54 -23.41
N SER A 236 -4.01 -1.00 -24.36
CA SER A 236 -4.38 -2.12 -25.26
C SER A 236 -4.57 -3.44 -24.50
N CYS A 237 -3.72 -3.74 -23.53
CA CYS A 237 -3.87 -4.92 -22.69
C CYS A 237 -5.12 -4.83 -21.80
N LEU A 238 -5.37 -3.66 -21.18
CA LEU A 238 -6.57 -3.44 -20.37
C LEU A 238 -7.85 -3.67 -21.17
N LYS A 239 -7.89 -3.20 -22.44
CA LYS A 239 -9.01 -3.45 -23.33
C LYS A 239 -9.19 -4.95 -23.62
N ALA A 240 -8.11 -5.64 -23.99
CA ALA A 240 -8.15 -7.06 -24.27
C ALA A 240 -8.63 -7.88 -23.06
N MET A 241 -8.11 -7.58 -21.86
CA MET A 241 -8.56 -8.21 -20.61
C MET A 241 -10.03 -7.96 -20.33
N TYR A 242 -10.49 -6.74 -20.57
CA TYR A 242 -11.88 -6.37 -20.37
C TYR A 242 -12.82 -7.07 -21.37
N GLU A 243 -12.44 -7.13 -22.65
CA GLU A 243 -13.18 -7.86 -23.71
C GLU A 243 -13.26 -9.35 -23.38
N TYR A 244 -12.15 -9.93 -22.93
CA TYR A 244 -12.13 -11.32 -22.46
C TYR A 244 -13.07 -11.52 -21.26
N GLY A 245 -12.99 -10.67 -20.23
CA GLY A 245 -13.86 -10.74 -19.06
C GLY A 245 -15.35 -10.62 -19.43
N ARG A 246 -15.69 -9.79 -20.42
CA ARG A 246 -17.06 -9.69 -20.95
C ARG A 246 -17.49 -10.97 -21.66
N SER A 247 -16.63 -11.55 -22.48
CA SER A 247 -16.94 -12.81 -23.18
C SER A 247 -17.21 -13.97 -22.23
N MET A 248 -16.61 -13.92 -21.03
CA MET A 248 -16.79 -14.91 -19.96
C MET A 248 -17.91 -14.56 -18.98
N GLY A 249 -18.61 -13.42 -19.16
CA GLY A 249 -19.71 -12.99 -18.28
C GLY A 249 -19.29 -12.33 -16.97
N PHE A 250 -18.01 -12.02 -16.78
CA PHE A 250 -17.52 -11.39 -15.53
C PHE A 250 -17.81 -9.89 -15.42
N CYS A 251 -18.18 -9.21 -16.51
CA CYS A 251 -18.55 -7.81 -16.50
C CYS A 251 -19.53 -7.45 -17.61
N GLU A 252 -20.60 -6.76 -17.24
CA GLU A 252 -21.69 -6.39 -18.14
C GLU A 252 -21.61 -4.96 -18.68
N THR A 253 -20.89 -4.07 -17.99
CA THR A 253 -20.85 -2.63 -18.29
C THR A 253 -19.93 -2.31 -19.47
N TRP A 254 -20.30 -1.33 -20.30
CA TRP A 254 -19.43 -0.80 -21.36
C TRP A 254 -18.40 0.16 -20.78
N LYS A 255 -17.12 -0.01 -21.13
CA LYS A 255 -16.04 0.94 -20.84
C LYS A 255 -15.58 1.64 -22.10
N ARG A 256 -15.30 2.94 -21.98
CA ARG A 256 -14.72 3.77 -23.03
C ARG A 256 -13.20 3.79 -22.94
N ASP A 257 -12.54 4.22 -24.00
CA ASP A 257 -11.08 4.38 -24.04
C ASP A 257 -10.56 5.31 -22.92
N GLU A 258 -11.35 6.30 -22.54
CA GLU A 258 -11.05 7.23 -21.45
C GLU A 258 -11.01 6.53 -20.09
N ASP A 259 -11.85 5.53 -19.86
CA ASP A 259 -11.88 4.78 -18.61
C ASP A 259 -10.61 3.94 -18.44
N PHE A 260 -10.11 3.33 -19.53
CA PHE A 260 -8.84 2.60 -19.51
C PHE A 260 -7.64 3.53 -19.33
N ARG A 261 -7.64 4.71 -19.93
CA ARG A 261 -6.61 5.74 -19.68
C ARG A 261 -6.63 6.19 -18.22
N ARG A 262 -7.81 6.44 -17.65
CA ARG A 262 -7.98 6.80 -16.23
C ARG A 262 -7.44 5.70 -15.31
N THR A 263 -7.72 4.42 -15.59
CA THR A 263 -7.15 3.29 -14.84
C THR A 263 -5.63 3.30 -14.89
N LEU A 264 -5.02 3.55 -16.06
CA LEU A 264 -3.57 3.60 -16.20
C LEU A 264 -2.95 4.80 -15.44
N ASP A 265 -3.56 5.98 -15.53
CA ASP A 265 -3.08 7.17 -14.84
C ASP A 265 -3.21 7.03 -13.31
N GLN A 266 -4.34 6.51 -12.83
CA GLN A 266 -4.53 6.17 -11.42
C GLN A 266 -3.48 5.14 -10.93
N SER A 267 -3.18 4.12 -11.74
CA SER A 267 -2.16 3.12 -11.41
C SER A 267 -0.78 3.76 -11.24
N ARG A 268 -0.41 4.67 -12.14
CA ARG A 268 0.86 5.41 -12.08
C ARG A 268 0.94 6.33 -10.85
N GLU A 269 -0.17 6.99 -10.50
CA GLU A 269 -0.24 7.82 -9.30
C GLU A 269 -0.07 6.99 -8.03
N ILE A 270 -0.78 5.87 -7.92
CA ILE A 270 -0.65 4.94 -6.80
C ILE A 270 0.79 4.43 -6.69
N GLU A 271 1.40 4.00 -7.79
CA GLU A 271 2.78 3.54 -7.79
C GLU A 271 3.75 4.66 -7.37
N ARG A 272 3.62 5.85 -7.92
CA ARG A 272 4.47 6.99 -7.58
C ARG A 272 4.42 7.36 -6.10
N ASP A 273 3.21 7.36 -5.52
CA ASP A 273 3.00 7.90 -4.18
C ASP A 273 3.20 6.84 -3.08
N TYR A 274 2.92 5.57 -3.37
CA TYR A 274 2.91 4.47 -2.39
C TYR A 274 3.91 3.34 -2.68
N ARG A 275 4.74 3.45 -3.72
CA ARG A 275 5.70 2.39 -4.10
C ARG A 275 6.53 1.89 -2.91
N HIS A 276 6.92 2.80 -2.02
CA HIS A 276 7.72 2.52 -0.82
C HIS A 276 7.00 1.65 0.24
N LEU A 277 5.72 1.36 0.06
CA LEU A 277 4.92 0.50 0.94
C LEU A 277 4.61 -0.87 0.32
N PHE A 278 4.98 -1.11 -0.93
CA PHE A 278 4.67 -2.36 -1.62
C PHE A 278 5.77 -3.39 -1.38
N ASP A 279 5.40 -4.60 -0.95
CA ASP A 279 6.33 -5.73 -0.84
C ASP A 279 6.56 -6.38 -2.21
N LYS A 280 5.56 -6.38 -3.10
CA LYS A 280 5.63 -6.96 -4.44
C LYS A 280 4.78 -6.19 -5.45
N ILE A 281 5.26 -6.15 -6.69
CA ILE A 281 4.53 -5.54 -7.82
C ILE A 281 4.35 -6.61 -8.90
N PHE A 282 3.11 -6.75 -9.38
CA PHE A 282 2.77 -7.55 -10.55
C PHE A 282 2.16 -6.66 -11.63
N ILE A 283 2.58 -6.83 -12.87
CA ILE A 283 1.93 -6.18 -14.01
C ILE A 283 0.78 -7.09 -14.42
N CYS A 284 -0.45 -6.58 -14.37
CA CYS A 284 -1.65 -7.36 -14.64
C CYS A 284 -2.00 -7.29 -16.14
N ASP A 285 -1.22 -7.95 -16.98
CA ASP A 285 -1.40 -7.99 -18.43
C ASP A 285 -2.27 -9.17 -18.92
N ASN A 286 -2.32 -10.24 -18.15
CA ASN A 286 -3.19 -11.38 -18.32
C ASN A 286 -3.62 -11.88 -16.93
N ILE A 287 -4.94 -12.01 -16.73
CA ILE A 287 -5.47 -12.31 -15.40
C ILE A 287 -5.06 -13.69 -14.89
N GLU A 288 -5.08 -14.72 -15.76
CA GLU A 288 -4.74 -16.09 -15.39
C GLU A 288 -3.24 -16.23 -15.10
N VAL A 289 -2.40 -15.66 -15.97
CA VAL A 289 -0.94 -15.66 -15.77
C VAL A 289 -0.57 -14.89 -14.50
N THR A 290 -1.22 -13.76 -14.26
CA THR A 290 -1.01 -12.95 -13.05
C THR A 290 -1.46 -13.70 -11.80
N PHE A 291 -2.60 -14.40 -11.86
CA PHE A 291 -3.10 -15.25 -10.79
C PHE A 291 -2.09 -16.34 -10.42
N ASP A 292 -1.62 -17.11 -11.42
CA ASP A 292 -0.65 -18.18 -11.19
C ASP A 292 0.69 -17.67 -10.61
N ALA A 293 1.13 -16.51 -11.08
CA ALA A 293 2.33 -15.87 -10.55
C ALA A 293 2.14 -15.39 -9.11
N LEU A 294 0.99 -14.77 -8.82
CA LEU A 294 0.62 -14.29 -7.49
C LEU A 294 0.51 -15.48 -6.51
N ARG A 295 -0.24 -16.53 -6.86
CA ARG A 295 -0.41 -17.72 -6.03
C ARG A 295 0.93 -18.37 -5.69
N ARG A 296 1.76 -18.65 -6.71
CA ARG A 296 3.11 -19.24 -6.49
C ARG A 296 3.96 -18.36 -5.59
N HIS A 297 3.88 -17.04 -5.75
CA HIS A 297 4.61 -16.12 -4.90
C HIS A 297 4.11 -16.12 -3.46
N LEU A 298 2.79 -16.13 -3.24
CA LEU A 298 2.21 -16.23 -1.89
C LEU A 298 2.52 -17.56 -1.21
N ASP A 299 2.65 -18.65 -1.98
CA ASP A 299 3.06 -19.94 -1.46
C ASP A 299 4.55 -19.95 -1.05
N SER A 300 5.41 -19.28 -1.84
CA SER A 300 6.84 -19.16 -1.51
C SER A 300 7.08 -18.40 -0.19
N LEU A 301 6.21 -17.45 0.17
CA LEU A 301 6.31 -16.73 1.45
C LEU A 301 6.20 -17.62 2.68
N LEU A 302 5.64 -18.83 2.56
CA LEU A 302 5.52 -19.76 3.68
C LEU A 302 6.87 -20.39 4.05
N THR A 303 7.80 -20.46 3.11
CA THR A 303 9.07 -21.19 3.27
C THR A 303 10.30 -20.31 3.08
N GLU A 304 10.23 -19.32 2.20
CA GLU A 304 11.36 -18.46 1.88
C GLU A 304 11.61 -17.40 2.97
N PRO A 305 12.88 -17.03 3.21
CA PRO A 305 13.21 -15.93 4.11
C PRO A 305 12.62 -14.60 3.60
N GLN A 306 12.04 -13.84 4.51
CA GLN A 306 11.45 -12.53 4.22
C GLN A 306 12.13 -11.43 5.02
N TRP A 307 12.38 -10.28 4.38
CA TRP A 307 12.72 -9.07 5.09
C TRP A 307 11.48 -8.47 5.72
N VAL A 308 11.47 -8.35 7.03
CA VAL A 308 10.34 -7.81 7.80
C VAL A 308 10.80 -6.64 8.66
N PRO A 309 9.95 -5.63 8.88
CA PRO A 309 10.27 -4.55 9.81
C PRO A 309 10.61 -5.09 11.19
N ALA A 310 11.76 -4.72 11.72
CA ALA A 310 12.22 -5.18 13.03
C ALA A 310 11.20 -4.86 14.15
N LYS A 311 10.52 -3.71 14.06
CA LYS A 311 9.44 -3.31 14.99
C LYS A 311 8.23 -4.22 15.03
N TRP A 312 8.14 -5.23 14.15
CA TRP A 312 7.07 -6.23 14.18
C TRP A 312 7.44 -7.46 15.01
N LEU A 313 8.70 -7.58 15.38
CA LEU A 313 9.24 -8.74 16.09
C LEU A 313 9.35 -8.51 17.62
N TYR A 314 9.25 -7.23 18.04
CA TYR A 314 9.48 -6.81 19.43
C TYR A 314 8.31 -6.00 19.98
#